data_85023970d4ba2870c3ef9e38a182cfd0
#
_entry.id   85023970d4ba2870c3ef9e38a182cfd0
#
_cell.length_a   1.000
_cell.length_b   1.000
_cell.length_c   1.000
_cell.angle_alpha   90.00
_cell.angle_beta   90.00
_cell.angle_gamma   90.00
#
_symmetry.space_group_name_H-M   'P 1'
#
loop_
_entity.id
_entity.type
_entity.pdbx_description
1 polymer ?
#
loop_
_entity_poly.entity_id
_entity_poly.type
_entity_poly.pdbx_seq_one_letter_code
_entity_poly.pdbx_strand_id
1 'polypeptide(L)'
;QAPTRQHTKIVLRRRYWLYYCLQFTAGARRQIFMVFAGFMMVERFGFHVHQVTALYLINLVANIMLAPLMGHAVARWGERKALLFEYFGLICVFLAYGGIYLFGWGVLLAAVLYILDHMFFGLALALKTYFQKIADPADIAPTAAVAFTINHISAVFLPVLLGFLWLTSPAAVFCVAAGIAALSFLLALLIPRHPQSGAETLLRPAT
;
A
#
# COMPACT_ATOMS: atom_id res chain seq x y z
N GLN A 1 -0.21 14.42 -30.67
CA GLN A 1 -0.67 13.01 -30.81
C GLN A 1 -2.17 12.99 -30.57
N ALA A 2 -2.95 12.34 -31.45
CA ALA A 2 -4.39 12.19 -31.26
C ALA A 2 -4.65 11.38 -29.96
N PRO A 3 -5.67 11.72 -29.15
CA PRO A 3 -5.95 10.99 -27.92
C PRO A 3 -6.31 9.55 -28.26
N THR A 4 -5.61 8.59 -27.66
CA THR A 4 -5.88 7.15 -27.85
C THR A 4 -7.26 6.84 -27.32
N ARG A 5 -8.12 6.25 -28.16
CA ARG A 5 -9.49 5.89 -27.77
C ARG A 5 -9.45 4.80 -26.69
N GLN A 6 -9.95 5.11 -25.51
CA GLN A 6 -9.99 4.16 -24.39
C GLN A 6 -11.10 3.12 -24.61
N HIS A 7 -10.89 1.90 -24.12
CA HIS A 7 -11.95 0.90 -24.09
C HIS A 7 -13.06 1.34 -23.14
N THR A 8 -14.32 1.25 -23.59
CA THR A 8 -15.49 1.64 -22.77
C THR A 8 -15.97 0.52 -21.84
N LYS A 9 -15.52 -0.71 -22.06
CA LYS A 9 -15.87 -1.87 -21.22
C LYS A 9 -14.75 -2.16 -20.22
N ILE A 10 -15.11 -2.71 -19.06
CA ILE A 10 -14.16 -3.21 -18.07
C ILE A 10 -13.29 -4.28 -18.72
N VAL A 11 -11.99 -4.12 -18.65
CA VAL A 11 -11.02 -5.03 -19.25
C VAL A 11 -10.16 -5.63 -18.15
N LEU A 12 -10.29 -6.94 -17.92
CA LEU A 12 -9.44 -7.70 -16.99
C LEU A 12 -8.47 -8.56 -17.83
N ARG A 13 -7.26 -8.08 -18.04
CA ARG A 13 -6.26 -8.81 -18.81
C ARG A 13 -5.36 -9.65 -17.89
N ARG A 14 -5.19 -10.92 -18.21
CA ARG A 14 -4.32 -11.83 -17.44
C ARG A 14 -2.88 -11.32 -17.32
N ARG A 15 -2.34 -10.63 -18.31
CA ARG A 15 -0.98 -10.09 -18.29
C ARG A 15 -0.75 -9.06 -17.17
N TYR A 16 -1.81 -8.40 -16.65
CA TYR A 16 -1.70 -7.44 -15.55
C TYR A 16 -1.94 -8.06 -14.17
N TRP A 17 -1.94 -9.39 -14.06
CA TRP A 17 -2.25 -10.10 -12.80
C TRP A 17 -1.41 -9.63 -11.61
N LEU A 18 -0.10 -9.39 -11.83
CA LEU A 18 0.82 -8.93 -10.79
C LEU A 18 0.39 -7.55 -10.26
N TYR A 19 0.01 -6.64 -11.15
CA TYR A 19 -0.52 -5.34 -10.79
C TYR A 19 -1.81 -5.45 -9.96
N TYR A 20 -2.73 -6.34 -10.33
CA TYR A 20 -3.97 -6.55 -9.55
C TYR A 20 -3.69 -7.12 -8.16
N CYS A 21 -2.79 -8.07 -8.03
CA CYS A 21 -2.37 -8.62 -6.74
C CYS A 21 -1.72 -7.55 -5.87
N LEU A 22 -0.85 -6.71 -6.42
CA LEU A 22 -0.22 -5.61 -5.71
C LEU A 22 -1.25 -4.54 -5.31
N GLN A 23 -2.24 -4.25 -6.14
CA GLN A 23 -3.33 -3.33 -5.80
C GLN A 23 -4.21 -3.86 -4.66
N PHE A 24 -4.52 -5.15 -4.66
CA PHE A 24 -5.28 -5.78 -3.58
C PHE A 24 -4.53 -5.67 -2.25
N THR A 25 -3.25 -6.06 -2.23
CA THR A 25 -2.43 -5.99 -1.01
C THR A 25 -2.16 -4.55 -0.57
N ALA A 26 -2.05 -3.60 -1.49
CA ALA A 26 -1.93 -2.18 -1.16
C ALA A 26 -3.19 -1.64 -0.50
N GLY A 27 -4.39 -1.98 -1.02
CA GLY A 27 -5.67 -1.65 -0.40
C GLY A 27 -5.82 -2.23 1.00
N ALA A 28 -5.45 -3.51 1.15
CA ALA A 28 -5.46 -4.22 2.42
C ALA A 28 -4.62 -3.52 3.50
N ARG A 29 -3.36 -3.22 3.20
CA ARG A 29 -2.43 -2.54 4.13
C ARG A 29 -2.90 -1.15 4.49
N ARG A 30 -3.32 -0.37 3.48
CA ARG A 30 -3.86 0.97 3.71
C ARG A 30 -5.03 0.95 4.67
N GLN A 31 -5.93 -0.03 4.54
CA GLN A 31 -7.10 -0.13 5.40
C GLN A 31 -6.75 -0.52 6.82
N ILE A 32 -5.76 -1.41 7.01
CA ILE A 32 -5.27 -1.77 8.33
C ILE A 32 -4.67 -0.54 9.03
N PHE A 33 -3.86 0.25 8.34
CA PHE A 33 -3.34 1.50 8.89
C PHE A 33 -4.46 2.46 9.26
N MET A 34 -5.36 2.78 8.33
CA MET A 34 -6.39 3.80 8.58
C MET A 34 -7.31 3.46 9.75
N VAL A 35 -7.70 2.18 9.88
CA VAL A 35 -8.63 1.74 10.92
C VAL A 35 -7.89 1.39 12.21
N PHE A 36 -6.95 0.46 12.14
CA PHE A 36 -6.40 -0.16 13.36
C PHE A 36 -5.25 0.63 13.98
N ALA A 37 -4.40 1.31 13.19
CA ALA A 37 -3.40 2.18 13.78
C ALA A 37 -4.04 3.41 14.45
N GLY A 38 -5.07 3.99 13.83
CA GLY A 38 -5.85 5.07 14.43
C GLY A 38 -6.58 4.61 15.70
N PHE A 39 -7.21 3.43 15.65
CA PHE A 39 -7.92 2.85 16.80
C PHE A 39 -6.97 2.52 17.96
N MET A 40 -5.79 2.00 17.68
CA MET A 40 -4.74 1.78 18.67
C MET A 40 -4.37 3.07 19.42
N MET A 41 -4.28 4.21 18.75
CA MET A 41 -3.96 5.49 19.39
C MET A 41 -5.04 5.87 20.42
N VAL A 42 -6.31 5.60 20.11
CA VAL A 42 -7.42 5.87 21.04
C VAL A 42 -7.48 4.85 22.17
N GLU A 43 -7.49 3.56 21.84
CA GLU A 43 -7.71 2.47 22.80
C GLU A 43 -6.52 2.29 23.76
N ARG A 44 -5.30 2.26 23.22
CA ARG A 44 -4.11 1.95 24.00
C ARG A 44 -3.52 3.16 24.71
N PHE A 45 -3.59 4.34 24.07
CA PHE A 45 -2.93 5.56 24.54
C PHE A 45 -3.89 6.66 24.97
N GLY A 46 -5.20 6.43 24.88
CA GLY A 46 -6.21 7.39 25.34
C GLY A 46 -6.29 8.66 24.50
N PHE A 47 -5.86 8.63 23.23
CA PHE A 47 -5.93 9.80 22.37
C PHE A 47 -7.39 10.21 22.13
N HIS A 48 -7.64 11.50 22.24
CA HIS A 48 -8.91 12.07 21.82
C HIS A 48 -8.95 12.19 20.28
N VAL A 49 -10.16 12.22 19.72
CA VAL A 49 -10.39 12.32 18.28
C VAL A 49 -9.61 13.46 17.63
N HIS A 50 -9.57 14.64 18.29
CA HIS A 50 -8.82 15.80 17.77
C HIS A 50 -7.30 15.55 17.67
N GLN A 51 -6.72 14.75 18.58
CA GLN A 51 -5.29 14.41 18.55
C GLN A 51 -4.97 13.45 17.40
N VAL A 52 -5.82 12.45 17.18
CA VAL A 52 -5.70 11.54 16.01
C VAL A 52 -5.85 12.32 14.71
N THR A 53 -6.82 13.25 14.65
CA THR A 53 -7.02 14.13 13.51
C THR A 53 -5.81 15.01 13.26
N ALA A 54 -5.19 15.55 14.32
CA ALA A 54 -3.96 16.35 14.22
C ALA A 54 -2.80 15.52 13.63
N LEU A 55 -2.60 14.27 14.08
CA LEU A 55 -1.61 13.36 13.50
C LEU A 55 -1.88 13.09 12.02
N TYR A 56 -3.15 12.91 11.66
CA TYR A 56 -3.54 12.70 10.26
C TYR A 56 -3.25 13.93 9.40
N LEU A 57 -3.51 15.14 9.92
CA LEU A 57 -3.17 16.40 9.23
C LEU A 57 -1.66 16.57 9.07
N ILE A 58 -0.88 16.25 10.11
CA ILE A 58 0.59 16.25 10.03
C ILE A 58 1.06 15.31 8.91
N ASN A 59 0.51 14.10 8.84
CA ASN A 59 0.80 13.14 7.79
C ASN A 59 0.46 13.68 6.39
N LEU A 60 -0.69 14.35 6.25
CA LEU A 60 -1.12 14.93 4.97
C LEU A 60 -0.15 16.02 4.52
N VAL A 61 0.22 16.94 5.42
CA VAL A 61 1.18 18.01 5.14
C VAL A 61 2.56 17.42 4.80
N ALA A 62 3.04 16.46 5.59
CA ALA A 62 4.32 15.78 5.35
C ALA A 62 4.31 15.08 3.98
N ASN A 63 3.22 14.42 3.60
CA ASN A 63 3.09 13.75 2.31
C ASN A 63 3.15 14.75 1.15
N ILE A 64 2.47 15.89 1.25
CA ILE A 64 2.53 16.97 0.23
C ILE A 64 3.96 17.50 0.10
N MET A 65 4.64 17.76 1.20
CA MET A 65 6.02 18.26 1.20
C MET A 65 7.02 17.24 0.65
N LEU A 66 6.81 15.96 0.95
CA LEU A 66 7.70 14.87 0.52
C LEU A 66 7.36 14.30 -0.85
N ALA A 67 6.20 14.61 -1.43
CA ALA A 67 5.78 14.12 -2.73
C ALA A 67 6.82 14.33 -3.86
N PRO A 68 7.47 15.52 -4.00
CA PRO A 68 8.52 15.71 -4.99
C PRO A 68 9.74 14.82 -4.75
N LEU A 69 10.12 14.62 -3.47
CA LEU A 69 11.24 13.76 -3.08
C LEU A 69 10.92 12.30 -3.41
N MET A 70 9.71 11.84 -3.11
CA MET A 70 9.24 10.50 -3.45
C MET A 70 9.23 10.27 -4.97
N GLY A 71 8.72 11.25 -5.74
CA GLY A 71 8.76 11.19 -7.20
C GLY A 71 10.19 11.09 -7.74
N HIS A 72 11.13 11.86 -7.17
CA HIS A 72 12.54 11.81 -7.52
C HIS A 72 13.19 10.48 -7.17
N ALA A 73 12.87 9.92 -6.01
CA ALA A 73 13.33 8.60 -5.57
C ALA A 73 12.85 7.51 -6.53
N VAL A 74 11.58 7.50 -6.90
CA VAL A 74 11.03 6.53 -7.87
C VAL A 74 11.69 6.69 -9.24
N ALA A 75 11.89 7.91 -9.73
CA ALA A 75 12.55 8.18 -11.01
C ALA A 75 14.02 7.68 -11.01
N ARG A 76 14.74 7.87 -9.90
CA ARG A 76 16.16 7.49 -9.79
C ARG A 76 16.38 6.00 -9.50
N TRP A 77 15.58 5.41 -8.64
CA TRP A 77 15.75 4.01 -8.19
C TRP A 77 15.04 3.02 -9.11
N GLY A 78 14.01 3.47 -9.82
CA GLY A 78 13.08 2.65 -10.57
C GLY A 78 11.98 2.05 -9.68
N GLU A 79 10.87 1.66 -10.31
CA GLU A 79 9.65 1.21 -9.63
C GLU A 79 9.88 0.01 -8.72
N ARG A 80 10.65 -0.98 -9.19
CA ARG A 80 10.94 -2.20 -8.42
C ARG A 80 11.63 -1.90 -7.08
N LYS A 81 12.71 -1.10 -7.10
CA LYS A 81 13.47 -0.78 -5.88
C LYS A 81 12.65 0.09 -4.93
N ALA A 82 11.91 1.05 -5.46
CA ALA A 82 11.04 1.91 -4.67
C ALA A 82 9.96 1.11 -3.93
N LEU A 83 9.29 0.17 -4.63
CA LEU A 83 8.29 -0.71 -4.02
C LEU A 83 8.90 -1.70 -3.01
N LEU A 84 10.06 -2.25 -3.29
CA LEU A 84 10.76 -3.12 -2.33
C LEU A 84 11.12 -2.37 -1.05
N PHE A 85 11.59 -1.13 -1.16
CA PHE A 85 11.91 -0.28 -0.02
C PHE A 85 10.65 0.08 0.78
N GLU A 86 9.55 0.47 0.11
CA GLU A 86 8.25 0.70 0.73
C GLU A 86 7.80 -0.52 1.53
N TYR A 87 7.76 -1.69 0.90
CA TYR A 87 7.20 -2.89 1.52
C TYR A 87 8.05 -3.40 2.66
N PHE A 88 9.38 -3.32 2.55
CA PHE A 88 10.28 -3.65 3.65
C PHE A 88 10.06 -2.70 4.84
N GLY A 89 9.96 -1.40 4.60
CA GLY A 89 9.67 -0.41 5.64
C GLY A 89 8.33 -0.69 6.33
N LEU A 90 7.28 -1.01 5.55
CA LEU A 90 5.97 -1.35 6.10
C LEU A 90 5.96 -2.65 6.91
N ILE A 91 6.75 -3.67 6.52
CA ILE A 91 6.94 -4.88 7.35
C ILE A 91 7.48 -4.48 8.73
N CYS A 92 8.56 -3.68 8.76
CA CYS A 92 9.16 -3.22 10.01
C CYS A 92 8.16 -2.41 10.87
N VAL A 93 7.41 -1.49 10.25
CA VAL A 93 6.42 -0.66 10.93
C VAL A 93 5.30 -1.52 11.52
N PHE A 94 4.72 -2.44 10.76
CA PHE A 94 3.65 -3.29 11.27
C PHE A 94 4.11 -4.25 12.36
N LEU A 95 5.31 -4.81 12.25
CA LEU A 95 5.90 -5.61 13.34
C LEU A 95 6.13 -4.75 14.59
N ALA A 96 6.57 -3.52 14.43
CA ALA A 96 6.74 -2.60 15.55
C ALA A 96 5.40 -2.21 16.20
N TYR A 97 4.33 -2.03 15.44
CA TYR A 97 2.98 -1.86 15.99
C TYR A 97 2.54 -3.09 16.82
N GLY A 98 2.79 -4.30 16.31
CA GLY A 98 2.57 -5.53 17.10
C GLY A 98 3.40 -5.54 18.38
N GLY A 99 4.65 -5.09 18.31
CA GLY A 99 5.56 -4.94 19.45
C GLY A 99 5.06 -4.00 20.54
N ILE A 100 4.30 -2.95 20.18
CA ILE A 100 3.69 -2.05 21.17
C ILE A 100 2.78 -2.83 22.14
N TYR A 101 2.03 -3.79 21.63
CA TYR A 101 1.16 -4.63 22.45
C TYR A 101 1.91 -5.70 23.23
N LEU A 102 2.95 -6.28 22.65
CA LEU A 102 3.71 -7.38 23.25
C LEU A 102 4.73 -6.89 24.27
N PHE A 103 5.39 -5.76 24.03
CA PHE A 103 6.49 -5.24 24.86
C PHE A 103 6.13 -4.00 25.64
N GLY A 104 4.93 -3.46 25.46
CA GLY A 104 4.48 -2.27 26.19
C GLY A 104 5.20 -0.98 25.78
N TRP A 105 5.62 -0.84 24.53
CA TRP A 105 6.29 0.37 24.04
C TRP A 105 5.38 1.60 24.12
N GLY A 106 6.01 2.76 24.38
CA GLY A 106 5.29 3.99 24.68
C GLY A 106 4.70 4.72 23.46
N VAL A 107 3.88 5.72 23.78
CA VAL A 107 3.11 6.53 22.82
C VAL A 107 3.99 7.27 21.80
N LEU A 108 5.19 7.70 22.19
CA LEU A 108 6.09 8.41 21.27
C LEU A 108 6.47 7.51 20.08
N LEU A 109 6.79 6.24 20.32
CA LEU A 109 7.09 5.29 19.26
C LEU A 109 5.86 5.06 18.37
N ALA A 110 4.67 4.93 18.97
CA ALA A 110 3.43 4.77 18.21
C ALA A 110 3.18 5.97 17.27
N ALA A 111 3.38 7.20 17.75
CA ALA A 111 3.23 8.40 16.93
C ALA A 111 4.28 8.47 15.79
N VAL A 112 5.54 8.11 16.08
CA VAL A 112 6.59 8.04 15.06
C VAL A 112 6.26 6.99 14.00
N LEU A 113 5.82 5.81 14.42
CA LEU A 113 5.41 4.74 13.49
C LEU A 113 4.22 5.18 12.63
N TYR A 114 3.27 5.93 13.20
CA TYR A 114 2.11 6.46 12.49
C TYR A 114 2.52 7.42 11.35
N ILE A 115 3.55 8.24 11.58
CA ILE A 115 4.09 9.14 10.57
C ILE A 115 4.88 8.34 9.52
N LEU A 116 5.75 7.41 9.96
CA LEU A 116 6.57 6.60 9.06
C LEU A 116 5.73 5.75 8.11
N ASP A 117 4.67 5.11 8.61
CA ASP A 117 3.75 4.31 7.81
C ASP A 117 3.17 5.14 6.65
N HIS A 118 2.69 6.33 6.97
CA HIS A 118 2.12 7.22 5.95
C HIS A 118 3.17 7.74 4.95
N MET A 119 4.40 7.96 5.40
CA MET A 119 5.51 8.33 4.51
C MET A 119 5.83 7.21 3.52
N PHE A 120 5.87 5.94 3.96
CA PHE A 120 6.07 4.82 3.04
C PHE A 120 4.96 4.72 1.99
N PHE A 121 3.71 5.02 2.35
CA PHE A 121 2.62 5.11 1.38
C PHE A 121 2.85 6.11 0.25
N GLY A 122 3.64 7.15 0.45
CA GLY A 122 4.02 8.08 -0.60
C GLY A 122 4.75 7.41 -1.77
N LEU A 123 5.47 6.30 -1.51
CA LEU A 123 6.16 5.51 -2.54
C LEU A 123 5.20 4.64 -3.38
N ALA A 124 3.94 4.48 -2.97
CA ALA A 124 2.92 3.78 -3.76
C ALA A 124 2.69 4.41 -5.15
N LEU A 125 3.19 5.64 -5.38
CA LEU A 125 3.30 6.24 -6.71
C LEU A 125 4.04 5.30 -7.68
N ALA A 126 5.04 4.55 -7.21
CA ALA A 126 5.79 3.59 -8.03
C ALA A 126 4.90 2.49 -8.63
N LEU A 127 3.81 2.10 -7.94
CA LEU A 127 2.87 1.12 -8.47
C LEU A 127 2.05 1.71 -9.65
N LYS A 128 1.73 3.00 -9.61
CA LYS A 128 1.05 3.70 -10.71
C LYS A 128 1.97 3.85 -11.91
N THR A 129 3.22 4.26 -11.70
CA THR A 129 4.20 4.41 -12.77
C THR A 129 4.59 3.06 -13.39
N TYR A 130 4.70 2.01 -12.57
CA TYR A 130 4.86 0.64 -13.07
C TYR A 130 3.74 0.27 -14.03
N PHE A 131 2.48 0.47 -13.63
CA PHE A 131 1.34 0.14 -14.48
C PHE A 131 1.34 0.97 -15.78
N GLN A 132 1.60 2.26 -15.71
CA GLN A 132 1.67 3.13 -16.89
C GLN A 132 2.74 2.69 -17.91
N LYS A 133 3.83 2.06 -17.45
CA LYS A 133 4.89 1.54 -18.33
C LYS A 133 4.54 0.21 -19.00
N ILE A 134 3.74 -0.63 -18.37
CA ILE A 134 3.39 -1.96 -18.90
C ILE A 134 2.07 -1.98 -19.65
N ALA A 135 1.19 -1.01 -19.40
CA ALA A 135 -0.16 -0.99 -19.94
C ALA A 135 -0.17 -0.51 -21.41
N ASP A 136 -1.04 -1.12 -22.22
CA ASP A 136 -1.42 -0.51 -23.47
C ASP A 136 -2.17 0.80 -23.21
N PRO A 137 -1.90 1.86 -23.97
CA PRO A 137 -2.57 3.14 -23.77
C PRO A 137 -4.11 3.05 -23.74
N ALA A 138 -4.73 2.13 -24.51
CA ALA A 138 -6.17 1.94 -24.53
C ALA A 138 -6.74 1.24 -23.28
N ASP A 139 -5.89 0.53 -22.53
CA ASP A 139 -6.28 -0.23 -21.32
C ASP A 139 -6.12 0.58 -20.02
N ILE A 140 -5.52 1.77 -20.05
CA ILE A 140 -5.17 2.52 -18.83
C ILE A 140 -6.42 2.87 -18.00
N ALA A 141 -7.42 3.49 -18.61
CA ALA A 141 -8.63 3.91 -17.89
C ALA A 141 -9.48 2.72 -17.40
N PRO A 142 -9.80 1.70 -18.23
CA PRO A 142 -10.59 0.57 -17.76
C PRO A 142 -9.87 -0.27 -16.70
N THR A 143 -8.55 -0.43 -16.78
CA THR A 143 -7.79 -1.15 -15.75
C THR A 143 -7.66 -0.33 -14.45
N ALA A 144 -7.59 1.01 -14.54
CA ALA A 144 -7.64 1.85 -13.35
C ALA A 144 -8.98 1.69 -12.60
N ALA A 145 -10.10 1.56 -13.30
CA ALA A 145 -11.40 1.27 -12.70
C ALA A 145 -11.42 -0.11 -12.00
N VAL A 146 -10.84 -1.14 -12.62
CA VAL A 146 -10.67 -2.46 -12.00
C VAL A 146 -9.82 -2.37 -10.73
N ALA A 147 -8.68 -1.69 -10.81
CA ALA A 147 -7.78 -1.49 -9.67
C ALA A 147 -8.49 -0.75 -8.51
N PHE A 148 -9.28 0.26 -8.81
CA PHE A 148 -10.11 0.96 -7.83
C PHE A 148 -11.11 0.01 -7.16
N THR A 149 -11.82 -0.82 -7.93
CA THR A 149 -12.75 -1.82 -7.39
C THR A 149 -12.05 -2.82 -6.48
N ILE A 150 -10.92 -3.37 -6.92
CA ILE A 150 -10.10 -4.32 -6.12
C ILE A 150 -9.68 -3.69 -4.79
N ASN A 151 -9.25 -2.43 -4.81
CA ASN A 151 -8.83 -1.70 -3.62
C ASN A 151 -10.00 -1.52 -2.63
N HIS A 152 -11.20 -1.23 -3.15
CA HIS A 152 -12.42 -1.06 -2.33
C HIS A 152 -12.97 -2.37 -1.78
N ILE A 153 -12.83 -3.49 -2.49
CA ILE A 153 -13.16 -4.82 -1.94
C ILE A 153 -12.35 -5.05 -0.65
N SER A 154 -11.04 -4.81 -0.69
CA SER A 154 -10.22 -4.91 0.52
C SER A 154 -10.67 -3.96 1.63
N ALA A 155 -11.10 -2.75 1.26
CA ALA A 155 -11.54 -1.73 2.21
C ALA A 155 -12.83 -2.08 2.96
N VAL A 156 -13.71 -2.87 2.35
CA VAL A 156 -14.98 -3.29 2.97
C VAL A 156 -14.79 -4.55 3.83
N PHE A 157 -14.13 -5.58 3.29
CA PHE A 157 -14.10 -6.89 3.95
C PHE A 157 -13.05 -6.98 5.06
N LEU A 158 -11.87 -6.37 4.88
CA LEU A 158 -10.79 -6.50 5.84
C LEU A 158 -11.07 -5.91 7.23
N PRO A 159 -11.66 -4.71 7.37
CA PRO A 159 -11.96 -4.19 8.69
C PRO A 159 -12.89 -5.08 9.49
N VAL A 160 -13.86 -5.72 8.83
CA VAL A 160 -14.79 -6.63 9.48
C VAL A 160 -14.06 -7.88 9.99
N LEU A 161 -13.30 -8.55 9.13
CA LEU A 161 -12.56 -9.76 9.47
C LEU A 161 -11.50 -9.49 10.54
N LEU A 162 -10.73 -8.44 10.37
CA LEU A 162 -9.67 -8.08 11.32
C LEU A 162 -10.22 -7.45 12.59
N GLY A 163 -11.42 -6.87 12.57
CA GLY A 163 -12.12 -6.39 13.76
C GLY A 163 -12.41 -7.55 14.74
N PHE A 164 -12.87 -8.70 14.25
CA PHE A 164 -13.00 -9.89 15.09
C PHE A 164 -11.65 -10.35 15.66
N LEU A 165 -10.60 -10.31 14.85
CA LEU A 165 -9.26 -10.68 15.31
C LEU A 165 -8.74 -9.67 16.35
N TRP A 166 -9.07 -8.39 16.21
CA TRP A 166 -8.69 -7.34 17.16
C TRP A 166 -9.23 -7.61 18.57
N LEU A 167 -10.47 -8.08 18.66
CA LEU A 167 -11.11 -8.42 19.95
C LEU A 167 -10.37 -9.53 20.71
N THR A 168 -9.63 -10.38 20.01
CA THR A 168 -8.84 -11.46 20.61
C THR A 168 -7.38 -11.08 20.79
N SER A 169 -6.78 -10.43 19.80
CA SER A 169 -5.35 -10.04 19.82
C SER A 169 -5.07 -8.89 18.86
N PRO A 170 -4.97 -7.65 19.35
CA PRO A 170 -4.54 -6.52 18.52
C PRO A 170 -3.17 -6.73 17.88
N ALA A 171 -2.23 -7.36 18.59
CA ALA A 171 -0.92 -7.70 18.03
C ALA A 171 -1.02 -8.59 16.79
N ALA A 172 -1.96 -9.57 16.79
CA ALA A 172 -2.16 -10.47 15.66
C ALA A 172 -2.62 -9.71 14.40
N VAL A 173 -3.43 -8.67 14.53
CA VAL A 173 -3.85 -7.82 13.40
C VAL A 173 -2.65 -7.18 12.71
N PHE A 174 -1.70 -6.65 13.48
CA PHE A 174 -0.48 -6.07 12.93
C PHE A 174 0.48 -7.13 12.38
N CYS A 175 0.52 -8.34 12.95
CA CYS A 175 1.25 -9.46 12.35
C CYS A 175 0.66 -9.87 11.00
N VAL A 176 -0.66 -9.89 10.85
CA VAL A 176 -1.33 -10.13 9.56
C VAL A 176 -0.97 -9.02 8.57
N ALA A 177 -0.96 -7.76 9.00
CA ALA A 177 -0.54 -6.64 8.17
C ALA A 177 0.92 -6.78 7.68
N ALA A 178 1.82 -7.19 8.58
CA ALA A 178 3.21 -7.49 8.24
C ALA A 178 3.31 -8.65 7.23
N GLY A 179 2.49 -9.69 7.38
CA GLY A 179 2.39 -10.80 6.45
C GLY A 179 1.93 -10.36 5.05
N ILE A 180 0.92 -9.49 4.98
CA ILE A 180 0.45 -8.90 3.71
C ILE A 180 1.54 -8.02 3.08
N ALA A 181 2.29 -7.26 3.88
CA ALA A 181 3.42 -6.46 3.40
C ALA A 181 4.56 -7.36 2.88
N ALA A 182 4.85 -8.46 3.57
CA ALA A 182 5.83 -9.46 3.13
C ALA A 182 5.40 -10.13 1.81
N LEU A 183 4.11 -10.47 1.67
CA LEU A 183 3.57 -10.98 0.40
C LEU A 183 3.75 -9.93 -0.72
N SER A 184 3.47 -8.66 -0.44
CA SER A 184 3.67 -7.57 -1.41
C SER A 184 5.15 -7.43 -1.79
N PHE A 185 6.06 -7.60 -0.83
CA PHE A 185 7.50 -7.58 -1.07
C PHE A 185 7.92 -8.71 -2.02
N LEU A 186 7.44 -9.94 -1.76
CA LEU A 186 7.71 -11.10 -2.63
C LEU A 186 7.13 -10.89 -4.04
N LEU A 187 5.92 -10.35 -4.16
CA LEU A 187 5.33 -10.01 -5.44
C LEU A 187 6.13 -8.93 -6.18
N ALA A 188 6.64 -7.93 -5.47
CA ALA A 188 7.45 -6.86 -6.08
C ALA A 188 8.80 -7.38 -6.61
N LEU A 189 9.34 -8.48 -6.08
CA LEU A 189 10.51 -9.15 -6.65
C LEU A 189 10.27 -9.65 -8.08
N LEU A 190 9.02 -9.92 -8.44
CA LEU A 190 8.62 -10.36 -9.78
C LEU A 190 8.53 -9.22 -10.80
N ILE A 191 8.62 -7.96 -10.35
CA ILE A 191 8.66 -6.79 -11.25
C ILE A 191 10.02 -6.76 -11.95
N PRO A 192 10.07 -6.63 -13.29
CA PRO A 192 11.31 -6.47 -14.03
C PRO A 192 12.05 -5.17 -13.63
N ARG A 193 13.37 -5.13 -13.81
CA ARG A 193 14.15 -3.91 -13.57
C ARG A 193 13.75 -2.76 -14.51
N HIS A 194 13.34 -3.08 -15.72
CA HIS A 194 12.85 -2.16 -16.74
C HIS A 194 11.48 -2.66 -17.22
N PRO A 195 10.40 -2.31 -16.50
CA PRO A 195 9.06 -2.74 -16.89
C PRO A 195 8.63 -2.03 -18.18
N GLN A 196 8.08 -2.80 -19.11
CA GLN A 196 7.56 -2.31 -20.39
C GLN A 196 6.47 -3.25 -20.90
N SER A 197 5.70 -2.80 -21.88
CA SER A 197 4.71 -3.65 -22.53
C SER A 197 5.39 -4.88 -23.15
N GLY A 198 4.88 -6.09 -22.84
CA GLY A 198 5.50 -7.37 -23.21
C GLY A 198 6.54 -7.91 -22.20
N ALA A 199 6.93 -7.11 -21.20
CA ALA A 199 7.79 -7.51 -20.08
C ALA A 199 7.20 -7.03 -18.76
N GLU A 200 5.95 -7.40 -18.49
CA GLU A 200 5.19 -6.98 -17.32
C GLU A 200 5.69 -7.67 -16.05
N THR A 201 6.14 -8.90 -16.13
CA THR A 201 6.62 -9.68 -14.99
C THR A 201 7.83 -10.53 -15.37
N LEU A 202 8.62 -10.95 -14.38
CA LEU A 202 9.71 -11.92 -14.59
C LEU A 202 9.16 -13.34 -14.84
N LEU A 203 7.94 -13.64 -14.39
CA LEU A 203 7.23 -14.86 -14.72
C LEU A 203 6.44 -14.59 -15.99
N ARG A 204 6.88 -15.15 -17.14
CA ARG A 204 6.08 -15.14 -18.34
C ARG A 204 4.78 -15.91 -18.07
N PRO A 205 3.58 -15.34 -18.29
CA PRO A 205 2.39 -16.16 -18.30
C PRO A 205 2.59 -17.22 -19.37
N ALA A 206 2.32 -18.47 -19.04
CA ALA A 206 2.22 -19.53 -20.05
C ALA A 206 1.19 -19.06 -21.10
N THR A 207 1.66 -18.89 -22.31
CA THR A 207 0.86 -18.54 -23.49
C THR A 207 -0.28 -19.51 -23.68
#